data_a559d52b452283f1c944c36ad5ecfa11
#
_entry.id   a559d52b452283f1c944c36ad5ecfa11
#
_cell.length_a   1.000
_cell.length_b   1.000
_cell.length_c   1.000
_cell.angle_alpha   90.00
_cell.angle_beta   90.00
_cell.angle_gamma   90.00
#
_symmetry.space_group_name_H-M   'P 1'
#
loop_
_entity.id
_entity.type
_entity.pdbx_description
1 polymer ?
#
loop_
_entity_poly.entity_id
_entity_poly.type
_entity_poly.pdbx_seq_one_letter_code
_entity_poly.pdbx_strand_id
1 'polypeptide(L)'
;MALIPAGLVKIFGGFVCGEFQFAGVDDKVASIKYERTTPDGEGGVVGTGEFREIEIQALYRAVGYFGSPLDGVPFDEKRGVIPNREGQVIDDDDQQVHGVYATGWIKRGPVGLIGHTKSDAMETIKHVINDQANWWTPADPSEESIPALLTSRGVEFTNLDGWHNLDEHEQALGAPHDRVRIKVVDRDEMVRASNKK
;
A
#
# COMPACT_ATOMS: atom_id res chain seq x y z
N MET A 1 8.05 -15.95 -10.45
CA MET A 1 7.97 -15.44 -11.84
C MET A 1 8.06 -16.64 -12.75
N ALA A 2 6.90 -17.17 -13.19
CA ALA A 2 6.91 -18.28 -14.14
C ALA A 2 7.30 -17.73 -15.50
N LEU A 3 8.37 -18.26 -16.05
CA LEU A 3 8.76 -18.08 -17.45
C LEU A 3 7.70 -18.76 -18.30
N ILE A 4 6.89 -17.98 -19.02
CA ILE A 4 6.05 -18.48 -20.10
C ILE A 4 7.00 -18.73 -21.26
N PRO A 5 7.20 -19.99 -21.71
CA PRO A 5 8.08 -20.27 -22.84
C PRO A 5 7.49 -19.64 -24.10
N ALA A 6 8.32 -18.89 -24.82
CA ALA A 6 8.12 -18.34 -26.17
C ALA A 6 6.66 -17.90 -26.47
N GLY A 7 6.23 -16.87 -25.78
CA GLY A 7 4.87 -16.34 -25.97
C GLY A 7 4.41 -15.57 -24.76
N LEU A 8 5.25 -14.65 -24.24
CA LEU A 8 4.83 -13.72 -23.20
C LEU A 8 3.67 -12.89 -23.76
N VAL A 9 2.45 -13.28 -23.45
CA VAL A 9 1.29 -12.44 -23.72
C VAL A 9 1.34 -11.30 -22.72
N LYS A 10 2.00 -10.22 -23.11
CA LYS A 10 1.84 -8.94 -22.44
C LYS A 10 0.47 -8.42 -22.82
N ILE A 11 -0.49 -8.45 -21.91
CA ILE A 11 -1.77 -7.75 -22.06
C ILE A 11 -1.46 -6.26 -21.83
N PHE A 12 -0.93 -5.59 -22.87
CA PHE A 12 -0.68 -4.15 -22.87
C PHE A 12 -1.58 -3.48 -23.90
N GLY A 13 -2.24 -2.42 -23.46
CA GLY A 13 -2.88 -1.45 -24.36
C GLY A 13 -4.13 -1.98 -25.06
N GLY A 14 -5.29 -1.56 -24.59
CA GLY A 14 -6.58 -1.83 -25.21
C GLY A 14 -7.28 -3.11 -24.73
N PHE A 15 -6.72 -3.79 -23.74
CA PHE A 15 -7.37 -4.91 -23.05
C PHE A 15 -7.25 -4.65 -21.54
N VAL A 16 -8.27 -4.14 -20.95
CA VAL A 16 -8.44 -4.04 -19.50
C VAL A 16 -9.60 -4.91 -19.10
N CYS A 17 -9.41 -5.59 -18.02
CA CYS A 17 -10.37 -6.46 -17.44
C CYS A 17 -11.77 -5.88 -17.25
N GLY A 18 -12.69 -6.35 -17.98
CA GLY A 18 -13.98 -6.75 -17.50
C GLY A 18 -13.83 -8.06 -16.69
N GLU A 19 -14.87 -8.76 -16.36
CA GLU A 19 -14.80 -10.04 -15.65
C GLU A 19 -13.84 -11.04 -16.31
N PHE A 20 -12.83 -11.50 -15.55
CA PHE A 20 -12.07 -12.69 -15.95
C PHE A 20 -12.85 -13.92 -15.56
N GLN A 21 -13.12 -14.77 -16.53
CA GLN A 21 -13.62 -16.11 -16.28
C GLN A 21 -12.43 -17.09 -16.34
N PHE A 22 -12.31 -17.90 -15.30
CA PHE A 22 -11.30 -18.95 -15.24
C PHE A 22 -11.97 -20.29 -15.50
N ALA A 23 -11.46 -21.05 -16.43
CA ALA A 23 -11.75 -22.47 -16.52
C ALA A 23 -10.63 -23.23 -15.82
N GLY A 24 -10.99 -24.09 -14.87
CA GLY A 24 -10.06 -24.93 -14.11
C GLY A 24 -10.40 -26.41 -14.29
N VAL A 25 -9.37 -27.23 -14.31
CA VAL A 25 -9.48 -28.69 -14.24
C VAL A 25 -8.54 -29.14 -13.13
N ASP A 26 -9.04 -29.94 -12.19
CA ASP A 26 -8.27 -30.47 -11.06
C ASP A 26 -7.54 -29.38 -10.23
N ASP A 27 -8.26 -28.32 -9.85
CA ASP A 27 -7.73 -27.16 -9.11
C ASP A 27 -6.58 -26.40 -9.80
N LYS A 28 -6.41 -26.59 -11.11
CA LYS A 28 -5.43 -25.89 -11.93
C LYS A 28 -6.11 -25.01 -12.93
N VAL A 29 -5.59 -23.79 -13.12
CA VAL A 29 -6.06 -22.90 -14.17
C VAL A 29 -5.69 -23.50 -15.54
N ALA A 30 -6.64 -23.58 -16.45
CA ALA A 30 -6.45 -24.11 -17.80
C ALA A 30 -6.56 -23.03 -18.89
N SER A 31 -7.42 -22.05 -18.69
CA SER A 31 -7.57 -20.93 -19.63
C SER A 31 -7.99 -19.65 -18.94
N ILE A 32 -7.82 -18.54 -19.63
CA ILE A 32 -8.35 -17.23 -19.28
C ILE A 32 -9.15 -16.68 -20.45
N LYS A 33 -10.40 -16.27 -20.17
CA LYS A 33 -11.25 -15.53 -21.09
C LYS A 33 -11.23 -14.06 -20.71
N TYR A 34 -10.98 -13.19 -21.66
CA TYR A 34 -10.91 -11.76 -21.48
C TYR A 34 -11.66 -11.01 -22.57
N GLU A 35 -12.14 -9.81 -22.24
CA GLU A 35 -12.88 -8.96 -23.14
C GLU A 35 -11.98 -7.87 -23.73
N ARG A 36 -12.16 -7.56 -24.99
CA ARG A 36 -11.56 -6.40 -25.62
C ARG A 36 -12.25 -5.13 -25.13
N THR A 37 -11.48 -4.11 -24.81
CA THR A 37 -12.00 -2.82 -24.36
C THR A 37 -11.67 -1.70 -25.33
N THR A 38 -12.42 -0.61 -25.26
CA THR A 38 -12.17 0.64 -25.99
C THR A 38 -12.23 1.82 -25.02
N PRO A 39 -11.46 2.91 -25.24
CA PRO A 39 -11.57 4.12 -24.44
C PRO A 39 -13.00 4.66 -24.39
N ASP A 40 -13.45 5.11 -23.21
CA ASP A 40 -14.75 5.73 -23.00
C ASP A 40 -14.77 7.25 -23.31
N GLY A 41 -13.61 7.84 -23.55
CA GLY A 41 -13.43 9.30 -23.77
C GLY A 41 -13.28 10.11 -22.47
N GLU A 42 -13.47 9.50 -21.30
CA GLU A 42 -13.35 10.16 -19.98
C GLU A 42 -12.12 9.69 -19.20
N GLY A 43 -11.21 8.99 -19.87
CA GLY A 43 -9.99 8.44 -19.28
C GLY A 43 -10.13 7.01 -18.75
N GLY A 44 -11.29 6.42 -18.87
CA GLY A 44 -11.59 5.01 -18.59
C GLY A 44 -11.68 4.16 -19.86
N VAL A 45 -12.18 2.94 -19.70
CA VAL A 45 -12.41 2.00 -20.80
C VAL A 45 -13.73 1.27 -20.59
N VAL A 46 -14.39 0.90 -21.71
CA VAL A 46 -15.61 0.09 -21.72
C VAL A 46 -15.39 -1.19 -22.52
N GLY A 47 -16.08 -2.27 -22.15
CA GLY A 47 -16.08 -3.53 -22.87
C GLY A 47 -16.71 -3.39 -24.26
N THR A 48 -16.17 -4.11 -25.25
CA THR A 48 -16.68 -4.12 -26.63
C THR A 48 -17.63 -5.28 -26.94
N GLY A 49 -17.77 -6.25 -26.01
CA GLY A 49 -18.46 -7.51 -26.22
C GLY A 49 -17.62 -8.54 -27.03
N GLU A 50 -16.40 -8.20 -27.46
CA GLU A 50 -15.50 -9.13 -28.13
C GLU A 50 -14.65 -9.87 -27.10
N PHE A 51 -14.86 -11.18 -26.98
CA PHE A 51 -14.12 -12.03 -26.04
C PHE A 51 -13.06 -12.86 -26.76
N ARG A 52 -11.96 -13.10 -26.05
CA ARG A 52 -10.92 -14.05 -26.47
C ARG A 52 -10.57 -14.96 -25.31
N GLU A 53 -10.18 -16.17 -25.63
CA GLU A 53 -9.72 -17.17 -24.67
C GLU A 53 -8.30 -17.60 -25.03
N ILE A 54 -7.46 -17.76 -23.97
CA ILE A 54 -6.08 -18.22 -24.10
C ILE A 54 -5.88 -19.36 -23.11
N GLU A 55 -5.30 -20.46 -23.58
CA GLU A 55 -4.83 -21.54 -22.70
C GLU A 55 -3.63 -21.08 -21.90
N ILE A 56 -3.67 -21.29 -20.58
CA ILE A 56 -2.61 -20.92 -19.65
C ILE A 56 -2.41 -22.00 -18.60
N GLN A 57 -1.19 -22.08 -18.04
CA GLN A 57 -0.83 -23.00 -16.97
C GLN A 57 -0.68 -22.32 -15.62
N ALA A 58 -0.52 -20.99 -15.61
CA ALA A 58 -0.44 -20.20 -14.40
C ALA A 58 -0.91 -18.76 -14.66
N LEU A 59 -1.52 -18.14 -13.66
CA LEU A 59 -1.95 -16.75 -13.70
C LEU A 59 -1.42 -16.03 -12.45
N TYR A 60 -0.75 -14.90 -12.65
CA TYR A 60 -0.29 -14.02 -11.58
C TYR A 60 -1.04 -12.69 -11.65
N ARG A 61 -1.71 -12.34 -10.57
CA ARG A 61 -2.42 -11.08 -10.44
C ARG A 61 -1.46 -9.96 -10.04
N ALA A 62 -1.45 -8.89 -10.83
CA ALA A 62 -0.68 -7.67 -10.56
C ALA A 62 -1.56 -6.44 -10.86
N VAL A 63 -2.77 -6.42 -10.30
CA VAL A 63 -3.83 -5.44 -10.63
C VAL A 63 -3.68 -4.11 -9.90
N GLY A 64 -2.60 -3.92 -9.16
CA GLY A 64 -2.34 -2.72 -8.36
C GLY A 64 -2.74 -2.89 -6.90
N TYR A 65 -2.85 -1.76 -6.22
CA TYR A 65 -3.12 -1.70 -4.79
C TYR A 65 -4.36 -0.83 -4.53
N PHE A 66 -5.08 -1.18 -3.49
CA PHE A 66 -6.11 -0.37 -2.87
C PHE A 66 -5.68 0.00 -1.47
N GLY A 67 -5.95 1.24 -1.05
CA GLY A 67 -5.83 1.61 0.35
C GLY A 67 -6.85 0.86 1.21
N SER A 68 -6.61 0.83 2.50
CA SER A 68 -7.58 0.33 3.47
C SER A 68 -8.10 1.49 4.32
N PRO A 69 -9.38 1.50 4.68
CA PRO A 69 -9.93 2.52 5.55
C PRO A 69 -9.26 2.49 6.94
N LEU A 70 -9.22 3.63 7.57
CA LEU A 70 -8.84 3.81 8.97
C LEU A 70 -10.04 4.33 9.73
N ASP A 71 -10.30 3.76 10.91
CA ASP A 71 -11.41 4.18 11.76
C ASP A 71 -11.30 5.67 12.10
N GLY A 72 -12.39 6.40 11.87
CA GLY A 72 -12.45 7.83 12.14
C GLY A 72 -11.83 8.74 11.07
N VAL A 73 -11.35 8.19 9.95
CA VAL A 73 -10.82 8.95 8.81
C VAL A 73 -11.71 8.73 7.59
N PRO A 74 -12.14 9.79 6.88
CA PRO A 74 -12.90 9.65 5.62
C PRO A 74 -12.17 8.75 4.60
N PHE A 75 -12.92 7.93 3.86
CA PHE A 75 -12.33 7.01 2.89
C PHE A 75 -13.23 6.81 1.66
N ASP A 76 -12.67 6.97 0.48
CA ASP A 76 -13.34 6.68 -0.80
C ASP A 76 -13.11 5.21 -1.17
N GLU A 77 -14.09 4.36 -0.91
CA GLU A 77 -14.01 2.92 -1.20
C GLU A 77 -13.88 2.61 -2.70
N LYS A 78 -14.42 3.46 -3.58
CA LYS A 78 -14.36 3.23 -5.02
C LYS A 78 -12.96 3.47 -5.58
N ARG A 79 -12.28 4.48 -5.07
CA ARG A 79 -10.92 4.86 -5.47
C ARG A 79 -9.84 4.21 -4.60
N GLY A 80 -10.20 3.73 -3.40
CA GLY A 80 -9.25 3.16 -2.43
C GLY A 80 -8.29 4.20 -1.87
N VAL A 81 -8.77 5.43 -1.64
CA VAL A 81 -7.96 6.56 -1.16
C VAL A 81 -8.68 7.34 -0.06
N ILE A 82 -7.92 8.12 0.69
CA ILE A 82 -8.46 9.13 1.60
C ILE A 82 -8.80 10.38 0.79
N PRO A 83 -10.07 10.86 0.80
CA PRO A 83 -10.46 12.10 0.15
C PRO A 83 -9.62 13.27 0.66
N ASN A 84 -9.05 14.05 -0.25
CA ASN A 84 -8.18 15.14 0.15
C ASN A 84 -8.06 16.22 -0.94
N ARG A 85 -7.67 17.41 -0.49
CA ARG A 85 -7.28 18.52 -1.35
C ARG A 85 -5.80 18.81 -1.10
N GLU A 86 -4.94 18.43 -2.06
CA GLU A 86 -3.47 18.57 -1.97
C GLU A 86 -2.85 17.97 -0.69
N GLY A 87 -3.47 16.92 -0.14
CA GLY A 87 -3.04 16.25 1.06
C GLY A 87 -3.76 16.66 2.35
N GLN A 88 -4.55 17.75 2.36
CA GLN A 88 -5.47 18.06 3.46
C GLN A 88 -6.70 17.16 3.34
N VAL A 89 -6.94 16.33 4.34
CA VAL A 89 -8.09 15.42 4.34
C VAL A 89 -9.39 16.21 4.39
N ILE A 90 -10.37 15.82 3.59
CA ILE A 90 -11.70 16.40 3.54
C ILE A 90 -12.76 15.36 3.88
N ASP A 91 -13.84 15.80 4.48
CA ASP A 91 -15.01 14.99 4.78
C ASP A 91 -16.02 14.93 3.61
N ASP A 92 -17.16 14.28 3.84
CA ASP A 92 -18.22 14.12 2.84
C ASP A 92 -18.89 15.45 2.44
N ASP A 93 -18.78 16.48 3.28
CA ASP A 93 -19.26 17.84 3.03
C ASP A 93 -18.18 18.75 2.38
N ASP A 94 -17.06 18.15 1.92
CA ASP A 94 -15.92 18.84 1.32
C ASP A 94 -15.21 19.81 2.28
N GLN A 95 -15.37 19.60 3.60
CA GLN A 95 -14.73 20.42 4.64
C GLN A 95 -13.43 19.77 5.09
N GLN A 96 -12.41 20.59 5.38
CA GLN A 96 -11.13 20.10 5.88
C GLN A 96 -11.31 19.45 7.27
N VAL A 97 -10.81 18.22 7.40
CA VAL A 97 -10.65 17.58 8.70
C VAL A 97 -9.38 18.12 9.35
N HIS A 98 -9.52 19.04 10.30
CA HIS A 98 -8.38 19.74 10.89
C HIS A 98 -7.36 18.78 11.54
N GLY A 99 -6.09 19.00 11.21
CA GLY A 99 -4.97 18.23 11.76
C GLY A 99 -4.76 16.85 11.10
N VAL A 100 -5.57 16.50 10.08
CA VAL A 100 -5.45 15.23 9.36
C VAL A 100 -4.96 15.48 7.94
N TYR A 101 -3.90 14.77 7.57
CA TYR A 101 -3.24 14.92 6.27
C TYR A 101 -2.94 13.55 5.67
N ALA A 102 -2.97 13.46 4.34
CA ALA A 102 -2.65 12.26 3.59
C ALA A 102 -1.47 12.51 2.63
N THR A 103 -0.58 11.54 2.48
CA THR A 103 0.53 11.56 1.52
C THR A 103 0.76 10.18 0.94
N GLY A 104 1.45 10.10 -0.20
CA GLY A 104 1.72 8.84 -0.88
C GLY A 104 0.49 8.24 -1.56
N TRP A 105 0.47 6.91 -1.69
CA TRP A 105 -0.57 6.22 -2.46
C TRP A 105 -1.97 6.32 -1.85
N ILE A 106 -2.09 6.45 -0.54
CA ILE A 106 -3.39 6.66 0.11
C ILE A 106 -4.01 8.03 -0.23
N LYS A 107 -3.19 9.01 -0.63
CA LYS A 107 -3.63 10.33 -1.08
C LYS A 107 -4.24 10.32 -2.48
N ARG A 108 -3.64 9.60 -3.45
CA ARG A 108 -4.01 9.68 -4.86
C ARG A 108 -4.21 8.33 -5.57
N GLY A 109 -3.98 7.23 -4.90
CA GLY A 109 -3.90 5.89 -5.47
C GLY A 109 -2.47 5.54 -5.94
N PRO A 110 -2.26 4.30 -6.42
CA PRO A 110 -0.94 3.80 -6.84
C PRO A 110 -0.56 4.31 -8.24
N VAL A 111 -0.50 5.64 -8.41
CA VAL A 111 -0.19 6.31 -9.67
C VAL A 111 1.10 7.11 -9.57
N GLY A 112 1.81 7.21 -10.68
CA GLY A 112 3.08 7.93 -10.78
C GLY A 112 4.32 7.04 -10.60
N LEU A 113 5.48 7.65 -10.75
CA LEU A 113 6.79 7.01 -10.60
C LEU A 113 7.37 7.30 -9.21
N ILE A 114 8.36 6.53 -8.81
CA ILE A 114 9.08 6.72 -7.52
C ILE A 114 9.58 8.17 -7.36
N GLY A 115 10.04 8.81 -8.43
CA GLY A 115 10.51 10.19 -8.40
C GLY A 115 9.45 11.22 -8.02
N HIS A 116 8.16 10.92 -8.19
CA HIS A 116 7.06 11.83 -7.86
C HIS A 116 6.72 11.87 -6.37
N THR A 117 7.17 10.89 -5.59
CA THR A 117 6.84 10.79 -4.17
C THR A 117 7.35 11.96 -3.35
N LYS A 118 8.52 12.51 -3.72
CA LYS A 118 9.09 13.68 -3.05
C LYS A 118 8.23 14.94 -3.25
N SER A 119 7.83 15.22 -4.49
CA SER A 119 7.00 16.40 -4.80
C SER A 119 5.61 16.27 -4.16
N ASP A 120 5.06 15.07 -4.12
CA ASP A 120 3.79 14.77 -3.48
C ASP A 120 3.84 15.01 -1.96
N ALA A 121 4.87 14.51 -1.30
CA ALA A 121 5.08 14.75 0.11
C ALA A 121 5.30 16.23 0.42
N MET A 122 6.07 16.94 -0.40
CA MET A 122 6.29 18.39 -0.24
C MET A 122 5.00 19.21 -0.37
N GLU A 123 4.09 18.83 -1.24
CA GLU A 123 2.78 19.46 -1.38
C GLU A 123 1.99 19.34 -0.06
N THR A 124 1.88 18.14 0.49
CA THR A 124 1.20 17.91 1.77
C THR A 124 1.88 18.67 2.92
N ILE A 125 3.22 18.63 3.02
CA ILE A 125 3.96 19.31 4.09
C ILE A 125 3.81 20.84 4.03
N LYS A 126 3.65 21.44 2.85
CA LYS A 126 3.34 22.87 2.75
C LYS A 126 2.04 23.22 3.49
N HIS A 127 1.01 22.39 3.31
CA HIS A 127 -0.26 22.59 4.01
C HIS A 127 -0.12 22.40 5.51
N VAL A 128 0.61 21.35 5.96
CA VAL A 128 0.91 21.15 7.38
C VAL A 128 1.55 22.42 7.99
N ILE A 129 2.56 23.00 7.34
CA ILE A 129 3.25 24.20 7.83
C ILE A 129 2.31 25.42 7.82
N ASN A 130 1.52 25.59 6.76
CA ASN A 130 0.60 26.73 6.67
C ASN A 130 -0.51 26.66 7.73
N ASP A 131 -0.88 25.48 8.15
CA ASP A 131 -1.91 25.25 9.18
C ASP A 131 -1.36 25.35 10.60
N GLN A 132 -0.11 25.71 10.81
CA GLN A 132 0.57 25.74 12.11
C GLN A 132 -0.24 26.48 13.20
N ALA A 133 -0.94 27.54 12.82
CA ALA A 133 -1.76 28.31 13.78
C ALA A 133 -2.94 27.49 14.35
N ASN A 134 -3.34 26.43 13.66
CA ASN A 134 -4.47 25.55 14.00
C ASN A 134 -4.02 24.21 14.58
N TRP A 135 -2.71 24.01 14.82
CA TRP A 135 -2.24 22.76 15.40
C TRP A 135 -2.74 22.59 16.83
N TRP A 136 -3.23 21.39 17.08
CA TRP A 136 -3.52 21.00 18.44
C TRP A 136 -2.23 20.79 19.22
N THR A 137 -2.19 21.34 20.42
CA THR A 137 -1.07 21.14 21.35
C THR A 137 -1.51 20.14 22.43
N PRO A 138 -0.82 19.00 22.60
CA PRO A 138 -1.14 18.05 23.64
C PRO A 138 -0.91 18.65 25.04
N ALA A 139 -1.70 18.19 26.02
CA ALA A 139 -1.54 18.61 27.40
C ALA A 139 -0.17 18.20 27.99
N ASP A 140 0.35 17.05 27.55
CA ASP A 140 1.70 16.57 27.85
C ASP A 140 2.44 16.32 26.53
N PRO A 141 3.32 17.26 26.11
CA PRO A 141 4.11 17.13 24.88
C PRO A 141 5.43 16.35 25.08
N SER A 142 5.65 15.73 26.24
CA SER A 142 6.90 15.00 26.50
C SER A 142 7.04 13.77 25.60
N GLU A 143 8.25 13.47 25.16
CA GLU A 143 8.53 12.29 24.31
C GLU A 143 8.20 10.98 25.03
N GLU A 144 8.27 10.96 26.35
CA GLU A 144 8.00 9.79 27.19
C GLU A 144 6.51 9.48 27.34
N SER A 145 5.63 10.45 27.10
CA SER A 145 4.19 10.29 27.36
C SER A 145 3.56 9.15 26.53
N ILE A 146 3.96 8.99 25.27
CA ILE A 146 3.43 7.92 24.40
C ILE A 146 3.97 6.54 24.82
N PRO A 147 5.29 6.33 24.99
CA PRO A 147 5.80 5.07 25.51
C PRO A 147 5.20 4.68 26.87
N ALA A 148 5.05 5.64 27.79
CA ALA A 148 4.41 5.40 29.08
C ALA A 148 2.94 4.96 28.93
N LEU A 149 2.17 5.60 28.04
CA LEU A 149 0.80 5.22 27.75
C LEU A 149 0.71 3.80 27.18
N LEU A 150 1.56 3.45 26.20
CA LEU A 150 1.59 2.11 25.59
C LEU A 150 1.92 1.07 26.66
N THR A 151 2.95 1.32 27.49
CA THR A 151 3.34 0.44 28.59
C THR A 151 2.19 0.26 29.61
N SER A 152 1.51 1.34 29.98
CA SER A 152 0.36 1.29 30.93
C SER A 152 -0.80 0.46 30.41
N ARG A 153 -0.92 0.35 29.09
CA ARG A 153 -1.96 -0.46 28.40
C ARG A 153 -1.50 -1.89 28.11
N GLY A 154 -0.28 -2.27 28.51
CA GLY A 154 0.28 -3.60 28.23
C GLY A 154 0.56 -3.84 26.73
N VAL A 155 0.70 -2.77 25.94
CA VAL A 155 1.05 -2.88 24.51
C VAL A 155 2.53 -3.14 24.39
N GLU A 156 2.89 -4.23 23.72
CA GLU A 156 4.27 -4.50 23.34
C GLU A 156 4.63 -3.68 22.10
N PHE A 157 5.73 -2.93 22.18
CA PHE A 157 6.24 -2.12 21.08
C PHE A 157 7.75 -2.15 21.05
N THR A 158 8.35 -1.74 19.95
CA THR A 158 9.78 -1.53 19.83
C THR A 158 10.10 -0.05 19.62
N ASN A 159 11.23 0.40 20.15
CA ASN A 159 11.82 1.71 19.90
C ASN A 159 13.00 1.58 18.92
N LEU A 160 13.75 2.67 18.73
CA LEU A 160 14.90 2.69 17.83
C LEU A 160 16.00 1.71 18.26
N ASP A 161 16.30 1.62 19.57
CA ASP A 161 17.30 0.67 20.08
C ASP A 161 16.86 -0.77 19.81
N GLY A 162 15.58 -1.07 20.04
CA GLY A 162 15.00 -2.37 19.72
C GLY A 162 15.07 -2.68 18.22
N TRP A 163 14.87 -1.68 17.35
CA TRP A 163 15.06 -1.87 15.92
C TRP A 163 16.52 -2.22 15.57
N HIS A 164 17.50 -1.56 16.21
CA HIS A 164 18.92 -1.91 16.03
C HIS A 164 19.22 -3.34 16.47
N ASN A 165 18.67 -3.78 17.62
CA ASN A 165 18.84 -5.16 18.08
C ASN A 165 18.27 -6.17 17.05
N LEU A 166 17.10 -5.87 16.47
CA LEU A 166 16.51 -6.70 15.40
C LEU A 166 17.39 -6.71 14.15
N ASP A 167 17.89 -5.55 13.73
CA ASP A 167 18.77 -5.42 12.56
C ASP A 167 20.05 -6.25 12.71
N GLU A 168 20.72 -6.16 13.86
CA GLU A 168 21.91 -6.96 14.19
C GLU A 168 21.58 -8.46 14.22
N HIS A 169 20.45 -8.84 14.79
CA HIS A 169 20.00 -10.23 14.82
C HIS A 169 19.80 -10.77 13.40
N GLU A 170 19.15 -10.03 12.51
CA GLU A 170 18.92 -10.43 11.13
C GLU A 170 20.22 -10.54 10.33
N GLN A 171 21.20 -9.66 10.59
CA GLN A 171 22.53 -9.73 10.00
C GLN A 171 23.28 -10.99 10.49
N ALA A 172 23.21 -11.27 11.78
CA ALA A 172 23.80 -12.47 12.35
C ALA A 172 23.20 -13.77 11.78
N LEU A 173 21.90 -13.80 11.51
CA LEU A 173 21.25 -14.92 10.81
C LEU A 173 21.72 -15.06 9.35
N GLY A 174 22.03 -13.96 8.70
CA GLY A 174 22.52 -13.96 7.30
C GLY A 174 23.95 -14.44 7.14
N ALA A 175 24.83 -14.07 8.06
CA ALA A 175 26.27 -14.29 7.97
C ALA A 175 26.70 -15.75 7.66
N PRO A 176 26.14 -16.81 8.30
CA PRO A 176 26.49 -18.20 7.98
C PRO A 176 26.09 -18.63 6.56
N HIS A 177 25.23 -17.88 5.90
CA HIS A 177 24.69 -18.18 4.56
C HIS A 177 25.24 -17.25 3.47
N ASP A 178 26.31 -16.50 3.76
CA ASP A 178 26.88 -15.50 2.86
C ASP A 178 25.83 -14.47 2.35
N ARG A 179 24.90 -14.09 3.23
CA ARG A 179 23.85 -13.10 2.97
C ARG A 179 24.04 -11.89 3.86
N VAL A 180 23.71 -10.71 3.36
CA VAL A 180 23.75 -9.47 4.13
C VAL A 180 22.87 -9.60 5.38
N ARG A 181 21.71 -10.24 5.25
CA ARG A 181 20.79 -10.56 6.34
C ARG A 181 19.78 -11.63 5.94
N ILE A 182 19.17 -12.26 6.91
CA ILE A 182 17.93 -13.04 6.76
C ILE A 182 16.86 -12.35 7.59
N LYS A 183 15.76 -11.91 6.97
CA LYS A 183 14.68 -11.21 7.63
C LYS A 183 13.89 -12.14 8.54
N VAL A 184 13.63 -11.68 9.76
CA VAL A 184 12.62 -12.28 10.63
C VAL A 184 11.24 -11.91 10.08
N VAL A 185 10.35 -12.88 9.87
CA VAL A 185 9.04 -12.69 9.24
C VAL A 185 7.92 -12.66 10.26
N ASP A 186 8.00 -13.49 11.28
CA ASP A 186 7.01 -13.55 12.35
C ASP A 186 7.08 -12.31 13.24
N ARG A 187 5.94 -11.65 13.48
CA ARG A 187 5.89 -10.39 14.24
C ARG A 187 6.24 -10.56 15.71
N ASP A 188 5.81 -11.64 16.34
CA ASP A 188 6.11 -11.91 17.74
C ASP A 188 7.61 -12.19 17.92
N GLU A 189 8.21 -12.85 16.94
CA GLU A 189 9.65 -13.07 16.90
C GLU A 189 10.43 -11.77 16.67
N MET A 190 9.94 -10.86 15.81
CA MET A 190 10.51 -9.51 15.63
C MET A 190 10.54 -8.75 16.96
N VAL A 191 9.41 -8.72 17.68
CA VAL A 191 9.31 -8.04 18.99
C VAL A 191 10.24 -8.69 20.01
N ARG A 192 10.29 -10.01 20.08
CA ARG A 192 11.22 -10.72 20.97
C ARG A 192 12.68 -10.43 20.65
N ALA A 193 13.06 -10.41 19.37
CA ALA A 193 14.41 -10.08 18.93
C ALA A 193 14.76 -8.62 19.22
N SER A 194 13.81 -7.70 19.05
CA SER A 194 13.97 -6.28 19.38
C SER A 194 14.21 -6.03 20.86
N ASN A 195 13.56 -6.80 21.74
CA ASN A 195 13.63 -6.62 23.20
C ASN A 195 14.73 -7.46 23.87
N LYS A 196 15.55 -8.19 23.11
CA LYS A 196 16.74 -8.86 23.65
C LYS A 196 17.77 -7.80 24.04
N LYS A 197 18.11 -7.78 25.34
CA LYS A 197 19.24 -7.00 25.88
C LYS A 197 20.55 -7.76 25.69
#